data_cf76f175176ca60f188b8a698b15af8e
#
_entry.id   cf76f175176ca60f188b8a698b15af8e
#
_cell.length_a   1.000
_cell.length_b   1.000
_cell.length_c   1.000
_cell.angle_alpha   90.00
_cell.angle_beta   90.00
_cell.angle_gamma   90.00
#
_symmetry.space_group_name_H-M   'P 1'
#
loop_
_entity.id
_entity.type
_entity.pdbx_description
1 polymer ?
#
loop_
_entity_poly.entity_id
_entity_poly.type
_entity_poly.pdbx_seq_one_letter_code
_entity_poly.pdbx_strand_id
1 'polypeptide(L)'
;MTKEKLYQLIENGATRKCNSCNEVLLVSKFHIKKDIKHNKNYRFNSPCKICANVNRDVNYQKAYQRKRNYNLTTEQYNIKLHFQNYSCAICNIHRDDYSKDFAVDHCHKTGKVRALLCNNCNLGLGFFKDSSSIIKKAIVYLDKHK
;
A
#
# COMPACT_ATOMS: atom_id res chain seq x y z
N MET A 1 -18.84 12.35 23.14
CA MET A 1 -20.09 11.99 23.86
C MET A 1 -19.76 11.00 24.98
N THR A 2 -20.60 10.93 26.04
CA THR A 2 -20.39 9.95 27.12
C THR A 2 -20.66 8.52 26.63
N LYS A 3 -20.20 7.53 27.41
CA LYS A 3 -20.40 6.11 27.09
C LYS A 3 -21.88 5.73 27.12
N GLU A 4 -22.62 6.25 28.09
CA GLU A 4 -24.06 6.03 28.28
C GLU A 4 -24.86 6.52 27.07
N LYS A 5 -24.61 7.76 26.65
CA LYS A 5 -25.26 8.35 25.46
C LYS A 5 -24.97 7.56 24.18
N LEU A 6 -23.78 6.99 24.08
CA LEU A 6 -23.40 6.14 22.93
C LEU A 6 -24.19 4.83 22.90
N TYR A 7 -24.37 4.17 24.08
CA TYR A 7 -25.19 2.96 24.16
C TYR A 7 -26.67 3.24 23.88
N GLN A 8 -27.23 4.36 24.37
CA GLN A 8 -28.59 4.79 24.01
C GLN A 8 -28.78 4.94 22.50
N LEU A 9 -27.78 5.48 21.78
CA LEU A 9 -27.85 5.58 20.31
C LEU A 9 -27.87 4.20 19.63
N ILE A 10 -27.18 3.21 20.21
CA ILE A 10 -27.19 1.83 19.68
C ILE A 10 -28.56 1.19 19.91
N GLU A 11 -29.12 1.30 21.13
CA GLU A 11 -30.40 0.76 21.50
C GLU A 11 -31.57 1.38 20.71
N ASN A 12 -31.50 2.68 20.46
CA ASN A 12 -32.50 3.41 19.67
C ASN A 12 -32.35 3.22 18.15
N GLY A 13 -31.47 2.34 17.68
CA GLY A 13 -31.31 2.05 16.27
C GLY A 13 -30.80 3.23 15.44
N ALA A 14 -30.03 4.14 16.05
CA ALA A 14 -29.48 5.29 15.33
C ALA A 14 -28.61 4.86 14.15
N THR A 15 -28.63 5.65 13.08
CA THR A 15 -27.87 5.39 11.85
C THR A 15 -26.84 6.46 11.58
N ARG A 16 -25.82 6.12 10.79
CA ARG A 16 -24.86 7.07 10.22
C ARG A 16 -24.33 6.61 8.89
N LYS A 17 -23.90 7.56 8.08
CA LYS A 17 -23.26 7.29 6.78
C LYS A 17 -21.80 6.82 6.98
N CYS A 18 -21.42 5.73 6.30
CA CYS A 18 -20.05 5.28 6.18
C CYS A 18 -19.31 6.15 5.14
N ASN A 19 -18.11 6.62 5.45
CA ASN A 19 -17.32 7.44 4.52
C ASN A 19 -16.54 6.62 3.47
N SER A 20 -16.60 5.30 3.52
CA SER A 20 -15.96 4.42 2.53
C SER A 20 -16.93 3.83 1.52
N CYS A 21 -18.05 3.23 1.98
CA CYS A 21 -19.08 2.69 1.08
C CYS A 21 -20.24 3.65 0.82
N ASN A 22 -20.29 4.79 1.48
CA ASN A 22 -21.37 5.79 1.41
C ASN A 22 -22.75 5.32 1.88
N GLU A 23 -22.89 4.09 2.37
CA GLU A 23 -24.16 3.56 2.87
C GLU A 23 -24.50 4.13 4.24
N VAL A 24 -25.80 4.26 4.51
CA VAL A 24 -26.35 4.64 5.81
C VAL A 24 -26.61 3.35 6.60
N LEU A 25 -25.87 3.14 7.67
CA LEU A 25 -25.85 1.91 8.44
C LEU A 25 -26.14 2.20 9.93
N LEU A 26 -26.71 1.22 10.64
CA LEU A 26 -26.85 1.29 12.09
C LEU A 26 -25.50 1.59 12.74
N VAL A 27 -25.49 2.43 13.77
CA VAL A 27 -24.25 2.81 14.48
C VAL A 27 -23.54 1.60 15.12
N SER A 28 -24.27 0.51 15.41
CA SER A 28 -23.71 -0.77 15.86
C SER A 28 -22.76 -1.44 14.84
N LYS A 29 -22.88 -1.08 13.56
CA LYS A 29 -21.98 -1.54 12.48
C LYS A 29 -20.66 -0.80 12.43
N PHE A 30 -20.39 0.11 13.36
CA PHE A 30 -19.15 0.86 13.46
C PHE A 30 -18.37 0.47 14.73
N HIS A 31 -17.04 0.63 14.68
CA HIS A 31 -16.22 0.48 15.88
C HIS A 31 -16.37 1.69 16.79
N ILE A 32 -16.38 1.47 18.09
CA ILE A 32 -16.33 2.52 19.10
C ILE A 32 -14.86 2.86 19.38
N LYS A 33 -14.51 4.14 19.36
CA LYS A 33 -13.20 4.65 19.73
C LYS A 33 -13.31 5.61 20.89
N LYS A 34 -12.49 5.40 21.93
CA LYS A 34 -12.30 6.36 23.01
C LYS A 34 -11.42 7.51 22.53
N ASP A 35 -11.80 8.74 22.82
CA ASP A 35 -10.96 9.90 22.49
C ASP A 35 -9.79 9.98 23.49
N ILE A 36 -8.56 9.87 22.96
CA ILE A 36 -7.35 9.85 23.79
C ILE A 36 -7.08 11.23 24.39
N LYS A 37 -7.44 12.30 23.68
CA LYS A 37 -7.21 13.70 24.15
C LYS A 37 -8.22 14.14 25.21
N HIS A 38 -9.45 13.57 25.18
CA HIS A 38 -10.53 13.89 26.10
C HIS A 38 -11.05 12.60 26.73
N ASN A 39 -10.39 12.14 27.77
CA ASN A 39 -10.48 10.81 28.41
C ASN A 39 -11.91 10.30 28.77
N LYS A 40 -12.95 11.12 28.61
CA LYS A 40 -14.36 10.79 28.89
C LYS A 40 -15.23 10.70 27.63
N ASN A 41 -14.69 10.97 26.43
CA ASN A 41 -15.47 11.02 25.21
C ASN A 41 -15.31 9.75 24.37
N TYR A 42 -16.42 9.27 23.83
CA TYR A 42 -16.50 8.15 22.90
C TYR A 42 -17.09 8.61 21.58
N ARG A 43 -16.69 7.97 20.48
CA ARG A 43 -17.24 8.20 19.16
C ARG A 43 -17.28 6.91 18.36
N PHE A 44 -18.20 6.82 17.42
CA PHE A 44 -18.17 5.78 16.41
C PHE A 44 -17.04 6.08 15.42
N ASN A 45 -16.21 5.09 15.15
CA ASN A 45 -15.14 5.23 14.16
C ASN A 45 -15.72 5.13 12.74
N SER A 46 -15.09 5.75 11.80
CA SER A 46 -15.35 5.57 10.37
C SER A 46 -14.06 5.05 9.72
N PRO A 47 -14.13 4.10 8.83
CA PRO A 47 -15.27 3.48 8.15
C PRO A 47 -16.08 2.49 9.01
N CYS A 48 -17.17 1.89 8.45
CA CYS A 48 -17.90 0.81 9.09
C CYS A 48 -17.03 -0.45 9.26
N LYS A 49 -17.46 -1.42 10.10
CA LYS A 49 -16.68 -2.62 10.43
C LYS A 49 -16.27 -3.43 9.19
N ILE A 50 -17.17 -3.56 8.20
CA ILE A 50 -16.89 -4.28 6.95
C ILE A 50 -15.79 -3.57 6.17
N CYS A 51 -15.96 -2.28 5.89
CA CYS A 51 -14.95 -1.48 5.18
C CYS A 51 -13.61 -1.41 5.95
N ALA A 52 -13.65 -1.37 7.29
CA ALA A 52 -12.44 -1.41 8.11
C ALA A 52 -11.69 -2.74 7.98
N ASN A 53 -12.39 -3.86 7.86
CA ASN A 53 -11.78 -5.18 7.65
C ASN A 53 -11.20 -5.31 6.23
N VAL A 54 -11.95 -4.89 5.20
CA VAL A 54 -11.43 -4.83 3.83
C VAL A 54 -10.17 -3.98 3.76
N ASN A 55 -10.17 -2.81 4.41
CA ASN A 55 -9.00 -1.92 4.45
C ASN A 55 -7.79 -2.50 5.23
N ARG A 56 -7.97 -3.56 6.04
CA ARG A 56 -6.86 -4.28 6.69
C ARG A 56 -6.30 -5.41 5.83
N ASP A 57 -7.02 -5.84 4.81
CA ASP A 57 -6.53 -6.87 3.89
C ASP A 57 -5.23 -6.40 3.23
N VAL A 58 -4.18 -7.22 3.33
CA VAL A 58 -2.84 -6.89 2.85
C VAL A 58 -2.83 -6.72 1.32
N ASN A 59 -3.60 -7.54 0.59
CA ASN A 59 -3.67 -7.47 -0.86
C ASN A 59 -4.41 -6.21 -1.30
N TYR A 60 -5.50 -5.86 -0.60
CA TYR A 60 -6.19 -4.59 -0.82
C TYR A 60 -5.25 -3.39 -0.58
N GLN A 61 -4.49 -3.39 0.54
CA GLN A 61 -3.54 -2.32 0.84
C GLN A 61 -2.45 -2.19 -0.23
N LYS A 62 -1.90 -3.30 -0.68
CA LYS A 62 -0.90 -3.32 -1.77
C LYS A 62 -1.48 -2.78 -3.08
N ALA A 63 -2.69 -3.20 -3.46
CA ALA A 63 -3.39 -2.71 -4.65
C ALA A 63 -3.67 -1.21 -4.56
N TYR A 64 -4.19 -0.75 -3.42
CA TYR A 64 -4.45 0.67 -3.16
C TYR A 64 -3.18 1.52 -3.27
N GLN A 65 -2.07 1.10 -2.64
CA GLN A 65 -0.79 1.81 -2.69
C GLN A 65 -0.23 1.87 -4.14
N ARG A 66 -0.29 0.76 -4.89
CA ARG A 66 0.12 0.73 -6.30
C ARG A 66 -0.71 1.71 -7.14
N LYS A 67 -2.03 1.70 -6.97
CA LYS A 67 -2.92 2.62 -7.69
C LYS A 67 -2.66 4.07 -7.33
N ARG A 68 -2.51 4.38 -6.04
CA ARG A 68 -2.29 5.75 -5.54
C ARG A 68 -0.95 6.32 -5.97
N ASN A 69 0.13 5.53 -5.83
CA ASN A 69 1.49 6.04 -6.03
C ASN A 69 1.93 6.00 -7.49
N TYR A 70 1.43 5.04 -8.27
CA TYR A 70 1.92 4.78 -9.63
C TYR A 70 0.80 4.75 -10.66
N ASN A 71 -0.44 5.01 -10.28
CA ASN A 71 -1.64 4.82 -11.13
C ASN A 71 -1.70 3.43 -11.78
N LEU A 72 -1.16 2.39 -11.10
CA LEU A 72 -1.03 1.02 -11.58
C LEU A 72 -2.08 0.12 -10.92
N THR A 73 -2.97 -0.49 -11.73
CA THR A 73 -3.93 -1.47 -11.21
C THR A 73 -3.28 -2.83 -10.96
N THR A 74 -3.97 -3.72 -10.26
CA THR A 74 -3.48 -5.09 -10.02
C THR A 74 -3.33 -5.86 -11.32
N GLU A 75 -4.24 -5.70 -12.27
CA GLU A 75 -4.20 -6.33 -13.59
C GLU A 75 -2.99 -5.85 -14.38
N GLN A 76 -2.75 -4.54 -14.40
CA GLN A 76 -1.58 -3.94 -15.06
C GLN A 76 -0.26 -4.39 -14.42
N TYR A 77 -0.23 -4.54 -13.08
CA TYR A 77 0.92 -5.10 -12.39
C TYR A 77 1.18 -6.56 -12.81
N ASN A 78 0.14 -7.39 -12.86
CA ASN A 78 0.24 -8.78 -13.26
C ASN A 78 0.65 -8.95 -14.73
N ILE A 79 0.14 -8.10 -15.62
CA ILE A 79 0.56 -8.03 -17.03
C ILE A 79 2.06 -7.72 -17.13
N LYS A 80 2.55 -6.70 -16.40
CA LYS A 80 3.99 -6.39 -16.38
C LYS A 80 4.82 -7.55 -15.85
N LEU A 81 4.36 -8.22 -14.79
CA LEU A 81 5.03 -9.37 -14.22
C LEU A 81 5.12 -10.53 -15.22
N HIS A 82 4.05 -10.79 -15.96
CA HIS A 82 4.02 -11.79 -17.02
C HIS A 82 5.02 -11.44 -18.15
N PHE A 83 5.04 -10.19 -18.61
CA PHE A 83 6.01 -9.75 -19.64
C PHE A 83 7.47 -9.80 -19.18
N GLN A 84 7.72 -9.82 -17.86
CA GLN A 84 9.05 -10.04 -17.28
C GLN A 84 9.34 -11.51 -16.97
N ASN A 85 8.56 -12.45 -17.50
CA ASN A 85 8.66 -13.88 -17.19
C ASN A 85 8.73 -14.14 -15.68
N TYR A 86 7.88 -13.43 -14.91
CA TYR A 86 7.79 -13.51 -13.46
C TYR A 86 9.12 -13.27 -12.73
N SER A 87 10.01 -12.48 -13.32
CA SER A 87 11.37 -12.25 -12.80
C SER A 87 11.68 -10.76 -12.63
N CYS A 88 12.66 -10.48 -11.76
CA CYS A 88 13.20 -9.13 -11.60
C CYS A 88 13.87 -8.68 -12.90
N ALA A 89 13.55 -7.47 -13.38
CA ALA A 89 14.07 -6.95 -14.65
C ALA A 89 15.59 -6.67 -14.67
N ILE A 90 16.28 -6.77 -13.53
CA ILE A 90 17.73 -6.53 -13.44
C ILE A 90 18.49 -7.82 -13.15
N CYS A 91 18.18 -8.51 -12.05
CA CYS A 91 18.96 -9.67 -11.60
C CYS A 91 18.34 -11.02 -11.99
N ASN A 92 17.17 -11.00 -12.66
CA ASN A 92 16.44 -12.17 -13.13
C ASN A 92 16.03 -13.17 -12.03
N ILE A 93 16.08 -12.80 -10.73
CA ILE A 93 15.51 -13.66 -9.68
C ILE A 93 14.04 -13.92 -10.00
N HIS A 94 13.64 -15.18 -10.03
CA HIS A 94 12.26 -15.56 -10.30
C HIS A 94 11.37 -15.30 -9.07
N ARG A 95 10.08 -15.12 -9.28
CA ARG A 95 9.11 -14.85 -8.21
C ARG A 95 9.06 -15.99 -7.19
N ASP A 96 9.19 -17.23 -7.62
CA ASP A 96 9.11 -18.40 -6.74
C ASP A 96 10.31 -18.48 -5.79
N ASP A 97 11.45 -17.90 -6.18
CA ASP A 97 12.67 -17.81 -5.37
C ASP A 97 12.72 -16.52 -4.53
N TYR A 98 11.66 -15.71 -4.59
CA TYR A 98 11.60 -14.41 -3.93
C TYR A 98 10.36 -14.27 -3.05
N SER A 99 10.55 -14.19 -1.74
CA SER A 99 9.47 -14.23 -0.74
C SER A 99 8.55 -12.99 -0.69
N LYS A 100 8.83 -11.94 -1.46
CA LYS A 100 8.08 -10.67 -1.45
C LYS A 100 7.54 -10.35 -2.84
N ASP A 101 6.53 -9.47 -2.92
CA ASP A 101 6.16 -8.88 -4.21
C ASP A 101 7.29 -8.01 -4.76
N PHE A 102 7.43 -7.98 -6.09
CA PHE A 102 8.36 -7.05 -6.72
C PHE A 102 7.91 -5.61 -6.54
N ALA A 103 8.86 -4.73 -6.28
CA ALA A 103 8.64 -3.30 -6.19
C ALA A 103 8.35 -2.71 -7.57
N VAL A 104 7.48 -1.71 -7.62
CA VAL A 104 7.24 -0.93 -8.85
C VAL A 104 8.34 0.12 -8.97
N ASP A 105 9.27 -0.10 -9.89
CA ASP A 105 10.30 0.86 -10.20
C ASP A 105 9.77 1.97 -11.13
N HIS A 106 10.13 3.20 -10.86
CA HIS A 106 9.65 4.37 -11.59
C HIS A 106 10.71 5.46 -11.67
N CYS A 107 10.60 6.31 -12.66
CA CYS A 107 11.45 7.50 -12.79
C CYS A 107 11.02 8.58 -11.78
N HIS A 108 11.89 8.97 -10.87
CA HIS A 108 11.60 9.97 -9.83
C HIS A 108 11.35 11.38 -10.40
N LYS A 109 11.81 11.66 -11.63
CA LYS A 109 11.57 12.95 -12.29
C LYS A 109 10.22 13.01 -13.01
N THR A 110 9.81 11.92 -13.66
CA THR A 110 8.61 11.89 -14.51
C THR A 110 7.45 11.09 -13.93
N GLY A 111 7.68 10.31 -12.86
CA GLY A 111 6.72 9.37 -12.29
C GLY A 111 6.44 8.14 -13.18
N LYS A 112 7.05 8.04 -14.38
CA LYS A 112 6.79 6.93 -15.31
C LYS A 112 7.28 5.61 -14.75
N VAL A 113 6.39 4.62 -14.66
CA VAL A 113 6.73 3.25 -14.27
C VAL A 113 7.65 2.62 -15.31
N ARG A 114 8.80 2.12 -14.85
CA ARG A 114 9.81 1.47 -15.70
C ARG A 114 9.58 -0.03 -15.76
N ALA A 115 9.73 -0.71 -14.61
CA ALA A 115 9.67 -2.16 -14.52
C ALA A 115 9.28 -2.62 -13.11
N LEU A 116 9.27 -3.95 -12.88
CA LEU A 116 9.15 -4.58 -11.58
C LEU A 116 10.50 -5.12 -11.16
N LEU A 117 10.96 -4.78 -9.96
CA LEU A 117 12.29 -5.15 -9.46
C LEU A 117 12.17 -5.84 -8.09
N CYS A 118 13.09 -6.73 -7.78
CA CYS A 118 13.29 -7.16 -6.41
C CYS A 118 13.75 -5.98 -5.55
N ASN A 119 13.54 -6.07 -4.25
CA ASN A 119 13.85 -4.96 -3.33
C ASN A 119 15.33 -4.52 -3.41
N ASN A 120 16.24 -5.50 -3.53
CA ASN A 120 17.67 -5.20 -3.60
C ASN A 120 18.04 -4.39 -4.85
N CYS A 121 17.53 -4.77 -6.02
CA CYS A 121 17.77 -4.02 -7.24
C CYS A 121 17.13 -2.64 -7.22
N ASN A 122 15.89 -2.53 -6.71
CA ASN A 122 15.19 -1.24 -6.59
C ASN A 122 15.93 -0.27 -5.65
N LEU A 123 16.35 -0.74 -4.47
CA LEU A 123 17.14 0.06 -3.54
C LEU A 123 18.52 0.38 -4.09
N GLY A 124 19.18 -0.58 -4.77
CA GLY A 124 20.47 -0.37 -5.41
C GLY A 124 20.45 0.78 -6.42
N LEU A 125 19.42 0.86 -7.28
CA LEU A 125 19.25 2.01 -8.16
C LEU A 125 19.10 3.32 -7.39
N GLY A 126 18.31 3.31 -6.31
CA GLY A 126 18.12 4.48 -5.45
C GLY A 126 19.42 4.95 -4.78
N PHE A 127 20.25 4.03 -4.27
CA PHE A 127 21.56 4.36 -3.70
C PHE A 127 22.50 5.01 -4.72
N PHE A 128 22.43 4.59 -5.97
CA PHE A 128 23.13 5.23 -7.08
C PHE A 128 22.39 6.45 -7.66
N LYS A 129 21.34 6.95 -6.98
CA LYS A 129 20.54 8.13 -7.37
C LYS A 129 19.97 8.03 -8.79
N ASP A 130 19.63 6.82 -9.24
CA ASP A 130 19.20 6.54 -10.62
C ASP A 130 20.19 7.05 -11.70
N SER A 131 21.46 7.22 -11.32
CA SER A 131 22.49 7.78 -12.19
C SER A 131 23.24 6.69 -12.94
N SER A 132 22.98 6.56 -14.24
CA SER A 132 23.71 5.62 -15.10
C SER A 132 25.22 5.92 -15.14
N SER A 133 25.63 7.18 -14.99
CA SER A 133 27.05 7.57 -14.94
C SER A 133 27.74 7.05 -13.67
N ILE A 134 27.08 7.11 -12.52
CA ILE A 134 27.63 6.56 -11.26
C ILE A 134 27.69 5.04 -11.33
N ILE A 135 26.65 4.38 -11.87
CA ILE A 135 26.63 2.92 -12.04
C ILE A 135 27.78 2.47 -12.96
N LYS A 136 28.01 3.16 -14.06
CA LYS A 136 29.16 2.86 -14.95
C LYS A 136 30.50 2.98 -14.23
N LYS A 137 30.69 4.01 -13.39
CA LYS A 137 31.90 4.14 -12.55
C LYS A 137 32.04 3.00 -11.55
N ALA A 138 30.92 2.54 -10.95
CA ALA A 138 30.92 1.40 -10.05
C ALA A 138 31.33 0.09 -10.76
N ILE A 139 30.88 -0.11 -12.01
CA ILE A 139 31.29 -1.26 -12.85
C ILE A 139 32.81 -1.21 -13.06
N VAL A 140 33.34 -0.08 -13.53
CA VAL A 140 34.80 0.09 -13.77
C VAL A 140 35.61 -0.15 -12.49
N TYR A 141 35.09 0.33 -11.35
CA TYR A 141 35.73 0.10 -10.05
C TYR A 141 35.79 -1.40 -9.70
N LEU A 142 34.68 -2.12 -9.86
CA LEU A 142 34.63 -3.57 -9.59
C LEU A 142 35.54 -4.36 -10.52
N ASP A 143 35.56 -4.02 -11.81
CA ASP A 143 36.39 -4.71 -12.81
C ASP A 143 37.89 -4.52 -12.56
N LYS A 144 38.30 -3.37 -11.99
CA LYS A 144 39.69 -3.08 -11.62
C LYS A 144 40.17 -3.88 -10.40
N HIS A 145 39.23 -4.37 -9.56
CA HIS A 145 39.55 -5.01 -8.29
C HIS A 145 39.12 -6.49 -8.21
N LYS A 146 38.93 -7.12 -9.37
CA LYS A 146 38.70 -8.57 -9.51
C LYS A 146 39.98 -9.38 -9.35
#